data_8537760bd6243ffbd93b55d3c2c4ff23
#
_entry.id   8537760bd6243ffbd93b55d3c2c4ff23
#
_cell.length_a   1.000
_cell.length_b   1.000
_cell.length_c   1.000
_cell.angle_alpha   90.00
_cell.angle_beta   90.00
_cell.angle_gamma   90.00
#
_symmetry.space_group_name_H-M   'P 1'
#
loop_
_entity.id
_entity.type
_entity.pdbx_description
1 polymer ?
#
loop_
_entity_poly.entity_id
_entity_poly.type
_entity_poly.pdbx_seq_one_letter_code
_entity_poly.pdbx_strand_id
1 'polypeptide(L)'
;MTADKEVDLEYALRGKAWKVYWYLLKNGKPASVREVQRALHFSSPSVANHHLEQLREIGLVEKQDVGGHYVLVGQVKIGVLKHYVKLGKLLFPRYFFYALFSTMFYVAFLALFVTNFSSRENLFFISFGAIVSAIFWYEAYRVWSMRPF
;
A
#
# COMPACT_ATOMS: atom_id res chain seq x y z
N MET A 1 3.99 -13.58 -17.34
CA MET A 1 3.20 -12.34 -17.38
C MET A 1 4.16 -11.28 -17.88
N THR A 2 3.99 -10.80 -19.10
CA THR A 2 4.95 -9.95 -19.82
C THR A 2 4.96 -8.54 -19.23
N ALA A 3 6.13 -7.87 -19.24
CA ALA A 3 6.33 -6.51 -18.74
C ALA A 3 5.36 -5.49 -19.33
N ASP A 4 4.97 -5.63 -20.59
CA ASP A 4 3.96 -4.80 -21.24
C ASP A 4 2.61 -4.81 -20.53
N LYS A 5 2.17 -5.97 -20.08
CA LYS A 5 0.89 -6.10 -19.35
C LYS A 5 0.91 -5.44 -17.96
N GLU A 6 2.08 -5.37 -17.32
CA GLU A 6 2.24 -4.63 -16.04
C GLU A 6 2.18 -3.12 -16.28
N VAL A 7 2.75 -2.62 -17.36
CA VAL A 7 2.75 -1.17 -17.69
C VAL A 7 1.34 -0.71 -18.06
N ASP A 8 0.59 -1.48 -18.85
CA ASP A 8 -0.80 -1.18 -19.18
C ASP A 8 -1.71 -1.16 -17.95
N LEU A 9 -1.48 -2.08 -17.01
CA LEU A 9 -2.22 -2.14 -15.75
C LEU A 9 -1.89 -0.96 -14.84
N GLU A 10 -0.64 -0.52 -14.77
CA GLU A 10 -0.25 0.67 -14.00
C GLU A 10 -0.85 1.95 -14.58
N TYR A 11 -0.95 2.05 -15.90
CA TYR A 11 -1.57 3.19 -16.57
C TYR A 11 -3.09 3.23 -16.34
N ALA A 12 -3.76 2.09 -16.46
CA ALA A 12 -5.19 1.95 -16.24
C ALA A 12 -5.61 2.18 -14.77
N LEU A 13 -4.70 1.91 -13.82
CA LEU A 13 -4.93 2.09 -12.39
C LEU A 13 -4.49 3.48 -11.89
N ARG A 14 -4.75 4.55 -12.65
CA ARG A 14 -4.48 5.91 -12.20
C ARG A 14 -5.75 6.62 -11.68
N GLY A 15 -5.56 7.54 -10.76
CA GLY A 15 -6.62 8.44 -10.30
C GLY A 15 -7.78 7.73 -9.60
N LYS A 16 -9.01 7.88 -10.13
CA LYS A 16 -10.24 7.36 -9.51
C LYS A 16 -10.35 5.84 -9.61
N ALA A 17 -9.87 5.22 -10.68
CA ALA A 17 -9.85 3.77 -10.83
C ALA A 17 -9.00 3.09 -9.75
N TRP A 18 -7.85 3.69 -9.40
CA TRP A 18 -7.01 3.25 -8.29
C TRP A 18 -7.75 3.27 -6.94
N LYS A 19 -8.56 4.32 -6.68
CA LYS A 19 -9.36 4.40 -5.44
C LYS A 19 -10.39 3.28 -5.36
N VAL A 20 -11.06 2.97 -6.48
CA VAL A 20 -12.04 1.86 -6.56
C VAL A 20 -11.36 0.52 -6.29
N TYR A 21 -10.25 0.26 -6.97
CA TYR A 21 -9.49 -0.98 -6.77
C TYR A 21 -9.01 -1.12 -5.31
N TRP A 22 -8.46 -0.05 -4.72
CA TRP A 22 -8.02 -0.03 -3.33
C TRP A 22 -9.16 -0.28 -2.35
N TYR A 23 -10.32 0.32 -2.59
CA TYR A 23 -11.51 0.09 -1.77
C TYR A 23 -11.94 -1.38 -1.79
N LEU A 24 -12.02 -2.00 -2.98
CA LEU A 24 -12.37 -3.42 -3.12
C LEU A 24 -11.34 -4.33 -2.44
N LEU A 25 -10.04 -4.00 -2.58
CA LEU A 25 -8.95 -4.74 -1.95
C LEU A 25 -9.03 -4.70 -0.43
N LYS A 26 -9.30 -3.54 0.13
CA LYS A 26 -9.42 -3.31 1.58
C LYS A 26 -10.66 -3.99 2.14
N ASN A 27 -11.78 -3.85 1.46
CA ASN A 27 -13.07 -4.40 1.90
C ASN A 27 -13.08 -5.94 1.85
N GLY A 28 -12.47 -6.54 0.82
CA GLY A 28 -12.35 -7.99 0.65
C GLY A 28 -13.69 -8.72 0.48
N LYS A 29 -14.76 -7.99 0.23
CA LYS A 29 -16.13 -8.50 0.02
C LYS A 29 -16.68 -7.98 -1.32
N PRO A 30 -17.65 -8.69 -1.93
CA PRO A 30 -18.39 -8.17 -3.06
C PRO A 30 -18.98 -6.80 -2.75
N ALA A 31 -18.89 -5.86 -3.68
CA ALA A 31 -19.43 -4.52 -3.51
C ALA A 31 -20.31 -4.12 -4.70
N SER A 32 -21.43 -3.47 -4.40
CA SER A 32 -22.32 -2.91 -5.40
C SER A 32 -21.83 -1.53 -5.88
N VAL A 33 -22.28 -1.09 -7.05
CA VAL A 33 -21.99 0.24 -7.61
C VAL A 33 -22.32 1.35 -6.61
N ARG A 34 -23.46 1.24 -5.93
CA ARG A 34 -23.92 2.24 -4.96
C ARG A 34 -23.06 2.28 -3.69
N GLU A 35 -22.58 1.12 -3.23
CA GLU A 35 -21.65 1.07 -2.09
C GLU A 35 -20.33 1.73 -2.44
N VAL A 36 -19.77 1.43 -3.61
CA VAL A 36 -18.53 2.07 -4.09
C VAL A 36 -18.72 3.58 -4.25
N GLN A 37 -19.84 4.00 -4.84
CA GLN A 37 -20.16 5.43 -5.00
C GLN A 37 -20.19 6.15 -3.66
N ARG A 38 -20.89 5.61 -2.66
CA ARG A 38 -21.01 6.22 -1.33
C ARG A 38 -19.67 6.23 -0.59
N ALA A 39 -18.97 5.11 -0.59
CA ALA A 39 -17.70 4.96 0.12
C ALA A 39 -16.59 5.88 -0.41
N LEU A 40 -16.59 6.14 -1.72
CA LEU A 40 -15.59 6.98 -2.38
C LEU A 40 -16.10 8.40 -2.70
N HIS A 41 -17.32 8.75 -2.26
CA HIS A 41 -17.94 10.05 -2.46
C HIS A 41 -17.95 10.48 -3.94
N PHE A 42 -18.25 9.53 -4.85
CA PHE A 42 -18.41 9.89 -6.27
C PHE A 42 -19.69 10.65 -6.52
N SER A 43 -19.64 11.58 -7.46
CA SER A 43 -20.76 12.47 -7.82
C SER A 43 -22.00 11.72 -8.32
N SER A 44 -21.82 10.55 -8.93
CA SER A 44 -22.94 9.73 -9.41
C SER A 44 -22.60 8.24 -9.41
N PRO A 45 -23.62 7.35 -9.37
CA PRO A 45 -23.42 5.92 -9.56
C PRO A 45 -22.78 5.57 -10.92
N SER A 46 -23.07 6.37 -11.96
CA SER A 46 -22.49 6.15 -13.30
C SER A 46 -20.96 6.26 -13.30
N VAL A 47 -20.41 7.21 -12.53
CA VAL A 47 -18.96 7.37 -12.39
C VAL A 47 -18.34 6.13 -11.70
N ALA A 48 -18.97 5.63 -10.64
CA ALA A 48 -18.52 4.42 -9.96
C ALA A 48 -18.58 3.21 -10.90
N ASN A 49 -19.68 3.06 -11.64
CA ASN A 49 -19.85 1.98 -12.61
C ASN A 49 -18.80 2.03 -13.73
N HIS A 50 -18.52 3.20 -14.28
CA HIS A 50 -17.48 3.38 -15.30
C HIS A 50 -16.12 2.84 -14.84
N HIS A 51 -15.69 3.19 -13.64
CA HIS A 51 -14.41 2.71 -13.11
C HIS A 51 -14.43 1.23 -12.74
N LEU A 52 -15.57 0.68 -12.31
CA LEU A 52 -15.72 -0.75 -12.06
C LEU A 52 -15.66 -1.56 -13.37
N GLU A 53 -16.32 -1.08 -14.43
CA GLU A 53 -16.25 -1.70 -15.76
C GLU A 53 -14.84 -1.60 -16.34
N GLN A 54 -14.16 -0.46 -16.19
CA GLN A 54 -12.75 -0.30 -16.57
C GLN A 54 -11.86 -1.35 -15.86
N LEU A 55 -12.07 -1.60 -14.57
CA LEU A 55 -11.34 -2.62 -13.83
C LEU A 55 -11.72 -4.05 -14.27
N ARG A 56 -12.96 -4.26 -14.74
CA ARG A 56 -13.40 -5.54 -15.29
C ARG A 56 -12.76 -5.82 -16.65
N GLU A 57 -12.68 -4.85 -17.53
CA GLU A 57 -12.07 -4.98 -18.86
C GLU A 57 -10.60 -5.38 -18.77
N ILE A 58 -9.87 -4.88 -17.77
CA ILE A 58 -8.48 -5.26 -17.52
C ILE A 58 -8.33 -6.55 -16.71
N GLY A 59 -9.47 -7.22 -16.36
CA GLY A 59 -9.48 -8.51 -15.66
C GLY A 59 -9.13 -8.46 -14.16
N LEU A 60 -9.24 -7.31 -13.52
CA LEU A 60 -8.99 -7.15 -12.08
C LEU A 60 -10.24 -7.40 -11.23
N VAL A 61 -11.40 -7.18 -11.82
CA VAL A 61 -12.69 -7.30 -11.15
C VAL A 61 -13.63 -8.11 -12.02
N GLU A 62 -14.45 -8.92 -11.39
CA GLU A 62 -15.51 -9.70 -12.04
C GLU A 62 -16.87 -9.27 -11.47
N LYS A 63 -17.87 -9.22 -12.35
CA LYS A 63 -19.24 -8.94 -11.96
C LYS A 63 -19.96 -10.25 -11.72
N GLN A 64 -20.53 -10.41 -10.55
CA GLN A 64 -21.35 -11.58 -10.21
C GLN A 64 -22.72 -11.46 -10.87
N ASP A 65 -23.21 -12.55 -11.46
CA ASP A 65 -24.53 -12.61 -12.12
C ASP A 65 -25.67 -12.42 -11.13
N VAL A 66 -25.48 -12.89 -9.89
CA VAL A 66 -26.48 -12.73 -8.82
C VAL A 66 -26.19 -11.45 -8.04
N GLY A 67 -27.08 -10.47 -8.15
CA GLY A 67 -27.02 -9.21 -7.40
C GLY A 67 -26.16 -8.10 -8.00
N GLY A 68 -25.49 -8.34 -9.13
CA GLY A 68 -24.69 -7.29 -9.83
C GLY A 68 -23.54 -6.73 -9.02
N HIS A 69 -22.99 -7.50 -8.07
CA HIS A 69 -21.87 -7.11 -7.23
C HIS A 69 -20.54 -7.36 -7.96
N TYR A 70 -19.57 -6.52 -7.68
CA TYR A 70 -18.21 -6.63 -8.22
C TYR A 70 -17.27 -7.24 -7.19
N VAL A 71 -16.46 -8.21 -7.63
CA VAL A 71 -15.49 -8.95 -6.81
C VAL A 71 -14.12 -8.87 -7.43
N LEU A 72 -13.08 -8.74 -6.62
CA LEU A 72 -11.70 -8.87 -7.10
C LEU A 72 -11.41 -10.31 -7.52
N VAL A 73 -10.99 -10.51 -8.78
CA VAL A 73 -10.67 -11.83 -9.35
C VAL A 73 -9.29 -12.32 -8.92
N GLY A 74 -8.43 -11.45 -8.45
CA GLY A 74 -7.11 -11.79 -7.97
C GLY A 74 -6.38 -10.62 -7.32
N GLN A 75 -5.47 -10.93 -6.42
CA GLN A 75 -4.54 -9.91 -5.92
C GLN A 75 -3.40 -9.77 -6.91
N VAL A 76 -3.58 -8.90 -7.91
CA VAL A 76 -2.47 -8.56 -8.79
C VAL A 76 -1.54 -7.64 -8.02
N LYS A 77 -0.30 -8.10 -7.80
CA LYS A 77 0.77 -7.29 -7.17
C LYS A 77 1.29 -6.27 -8.19
N ILE A 78 0.48 -5.23 -8.45
CA ILE A 78 0.84 -4.17 -9.40
C ILE A 78 1.59 -3.08 -8.65
N GLY A 79 2.73 -2.67 -9.19
CA GLY A 79 3.50 -1.48 -8.78
C GLY A 79 3.55 -1.25 -7.27
N VAL A 80 2.82 -0.26 -6.80
CA VAL A 80 2.80 0.17 -5.39
C VAL A 80 2.37 -0.95 -4.43
N LEU A 81 1.48 -1.88 -4.84
CA LEU A 81 1.00 -2.98 -3.98
C LEU A 81 2.07 -4.04 -3.68
N LYS A 82 3.14 -4.13 -4.49
CA LYS A 82 4.29 -5.00 -4.18
C LYS A 82 4.94 -4.63 -2.85
N HIS A 83 4.77 -3.39 -2.41
CA HIS A 83 5.38 -2.82 -1.19
C HIS A 83 4.48 -2.91 0.04
N TYR A 84 3.25 -3.45 -0.08
CA TYR A 84 2.32 -3.60 1.04
C TYR A 84 2.16 -5.06 1.48
N VAL A 85 2.01 -5.23 2.79
CA VAL A 85 1.65 -6.50 3.43
C VAL A 85 0.26 -6.35 4.02
N LYS A 86 -0.65 -7.27 3.68
CA LYS A 86 -1.99 -7.31 4.27
C LYS A 86 -1.93 -8.02 5.62
N LEU A 87 -2.20 -7.29 6.68
CA LEU A 87 -2.32 -7.83 8.03
C LEU A 87 -3.77 -7.65 8.50
N GLY A 88 -4.59 -8.68 8.32
CA GLY A 88 -6.03 -8.61 8.57
C GLY A 88 -6.73 -7.60 7.64
N LYS A 89 -7.36 -6.57 8.23
CA LYS A 89 -8.03 -5.47 7.49
C LYS A 89 -7.11 -4.30 7.17
N LEU A 90 -5.86 -4.34 7.62
CA LEU A 90 -4.89 -3.25 7.44
C LEU A 90 -3.83 -3.63 6.42
N LEU A 91 -3.46 -2.65 5.60
CA LEU A 91 -2.38 -2.74 4.62
C LEU A 91 -1.21 -1.89 5.11
N PHE A 92 -0.13 -2.55 5.50
CA PHE A 92 1.09 -1.90 5.97
C PHE A 92 2.18 -1.92 4.90
N PRO A 93 2.91 -0.81 4.69
CA PRO A 93 4.11 -0.84 3.86
C PRO A 93 5.16 -1.76 4.50
N ARG A 94 5.87 -2.54 3.69
CA ARG A 94 6.96 -3.40 4.17
C ARG A 94 8.04 -2.60 4.89
N TYR A 95 8.32 -1.39 4.43
CA TYR A 95 9.29 -0.48 5.04
C TYR A 95 8.95 -0.10 6.47
N PHE A 96 7.67 -0.12 6.86
CA PHE A 96 7.26 0.09 8.25
C PHE A 96 7.88 -0.96 9.19
N PHE A 97 7.86 -2.23 8.79
CA PHE A 97 8.47 -3.30 9.59
C PHE A 97 10.00 -3.18 9.66
N TYR A 98 10.63 -2.75 8.57
CA TYR A 98 12.08 -2.51 8.56
C TYR A 98 12.45 -1.31 9.42
N ALA A 99 11.69 -0.24 9.37
CA ALA A 99 11.88 0.92 10.22
C ALA A 99 11.74 0.56 11.71
N LEU A 100 10.69 -0.20 12.06
CA LEU A 100 10.47 -0.64 13.43
C LEU A 100 11.60 -1.54 13.92
N PHE A 101 11.99 -2.54 13.12
CA PHE A 101 13.07 -3.46 13.46
C PHE A 101 14.42 -2.73 13.61
N SER A 102 14.75 -1.85 12.64
CA SER A 102 15.98 -1.06 12.68
C SER A 102 16.04 -0.17 13.93
N THR A 103 14.92 0.50 14.27
CA THR A 103 14.86 1.36 15.46
C THR A 103 15.00 0.55 16.75
N MET A 104 14.33 -0.60 16.85
CA MET A 104 14.42 -1.48 18.02
C MET A 104 15.84 -2.01 18.20
N PHE A 105 16.48 -2.45 17.12
CA PHE A 105 17.85 -2.93 17.15
C PHE A 105 18.83 -1.81 17.51
N TYR A 106 18.62 -0.60 16.97
CA TYR A 106 19.44 0.57 17.29
C TYR A 106 19.34 0.97 18.76
N VAL A 107 18.12 1.02 19.32
CA VAL A 107 17.93 1.32 20.76
C VAL A 107 18.54 0.24 21.63
N ALA A 108 18.38 -1.02 21.29
CA ALA A 108 19.02 -2.12 22.02
C ALA A 108 20.57 -2.03 21.98
N PHE A 109 21.11 -1.69 20.81
CA PHE A 109 22.56 -1.46 20.68
C PHE A 109 23.05 -0.32 21.58
N LEU A 110 22.34 0.82 21.59
CA LEU A 110 22.70 1.94 22.45
C LEU A 110 22.64 1.55 23.95
N ALA A 111 21.61 0.82 24.36
CA ALA A 111 21.44 0.41 25.75
C ALA A 111 22.48 -0.60 26.24
N LEU A 112 22.92 -1.52 25.39
CA LEU A 112 23.79 -2.62 25.77
C LEU A 112 25.28 -2.34 25.56
N PHE A 113 25.63 -1.55 24.54
CA PHE A 113 27.04 -1.42 24.10
C PHE A 113 27.60 -0.01 24.27
N VAL A 114 26.77 1.03 24.32
CA VAL A 114 27.28 2.40 24.44
C VAL A 114 27.42 2.79 25.92
N THR A 115 28.61 2.61 26.46
CA THR A 115 28.94 3.01 27.84
C THR A 115 29.47 4.45 27.93
N ASN A 116 30.05 4.97 26.85
CA ASN A 116 30.58 6.34 26.76
C ASN A 116 30.20 6.99 25.43
N PHE A 117 29.33 8.00 25.48
CA PHE A 117 28.82 8.71 24.32
C PHE A 117 29.87 9.63 23.65
N SER A 118 30.96 9.98 24.33
CA SER A 118 31.96 10.91 23.81
C SER A 118 33.09 10.22 23.02
N SER A 119 33.17 8.89 23.02
CA SER A 119 34.20 8.21 22.25
C SER A 119 33.95 8.35 20.74
N ARG A 120 35.00 8.55 19.96
CA ARG A 120 34.93 8.76 18.49
C ARG A 120 34.25 7.57 17.80
N GLU A 121 34.51 6.37 18.24
CA GLU A 121 33.93 5.14 17.71
C GLU A 121 32.41 5.06 17.99
N ASN A 122 32.00 5.35 19.22
CA ASN A 122 30.61 5.38 19.61
C ASN A 122 29.81 6.47 18.88
N LEU A 123 30.41 7.67 18.70
CA LEU A 123 29.80 8.74 17.92
C LEU A 123 29.56 8.31 16.46
N PHE A 124 30.49 7.56 15.84
CA PHE A 124 30.29 7.03 14.50
C PHE A 124 29.10 6.05 14.46
N PHE A 125 29.04 5.09 15.37
CA PHE A 125 27.94 4.11 15.41
C PHE A 125 26.59 4.74 15.76
N ILE A 126 26.58 5.74 16.66
CA ILE A 126 25.37 6.49 17.01
C ILE A 126 24.85 7.24 15.80
N SER A 127 25.69 8.00 15.09
CA SER A 127 25.28 8.75 13.91
C SER A 127 24.85 7.83 12.76
N PHE A 128 25.59 6.77 12.49
CA PHE A 128 25.26 5.80 11.44
C PHE A 128 23.91 5.12 11.70
N GLY A 129 23.66 4.62 12.90
CA GLY A 129 22.39 3.98 13.27
C GLY A 129 21.21 4.92 13.19
N ALA A 130 21.39 6.20 13.59
CA ALA A 130 20.38 7.23 13.47
C ALA A 130 20.02 7.51 12.00
N ILE A 131 21.03 7.64 11.12
CA ILE A 131 20.83 7.88 9.69
C ILE A 131 20.08 6.71 9.04
N VAL A 132 20.51 5.46 9.31
CA VAL A 132 19.86 4.25 8.76
C VAL A 132 18.40 4.18 9.19
N SER A 133 18.11 4.39 10.47
CA SER A 133 16.73 4.41 11.00
C SER A 133 15.90 5.52 10.36
N ALA A 134 16.46 6.71 10.19
CA ALA A 134 15.79 7.84 9.53
C ALA A 134 15.44 7.54 8.06
N ILE A 135 16.33 6.88 7.32
CA ILE A 135 16.07 6.48 5.93
C ILE A 135 14.90 5.50 5.86
N PHE A 136 14.83 4.48 6.72
CA PHE A 136 13.71 3.55 6.72
C PHE A 136 12.38 4.19 7.10
N TRP A 137 12.38 5.12 8.07
CA TRP A 137 11.18 5.89 8.42
C TRP A 137 10.75 6.82 7.29
N TYR A 138 11.67 7.46 6.61
CA TYR A 138 11.37 8.29 5.45
C TYR A 138 10.73 7.47 4.32
N GLU A 139 11.30 6.30 3.97
CA GLU A 139 10.72 5.41 2.96
C GLU A 139 9.35 4.86 3.39
N ALA A 140 9.19 4.50 4.65
CA ALA A 140 7.91 4.08 5.19
C ALA A 140 6.85 5.18 5.07
N TYR A 141 7.19 6.42 5.43
CA TYR A 141 6.33 7.58 5.29
C TYR A 141 6.00 7.89 3.82
N ARG A 142 7.00 7.88 2.94
CA ARG A 142 6.82 8.11 1.51
C ARG A 142 5.84 7.12 0.89
N VAL A 143 6.01 5.83 1.16
CA VAL A 143 5.09 4.79 0.68
C VAL A 143 3.71 4.94 1.31
N TRP A 144 3.66 5.31 2.60
CA TRP A 144 2.38 5.58 3.27
C TRP A 144 1.60 6.74 2.66
N SER A 145 2.29 7.82 2.28
CA SER A 145 1.66 9.00 1.66
C SER A 145 1.13 8.76 0.24
N MET A 146 1.56 7.67 -0.41
CA MET A 146 1.04 7.25 -1.71
C MET A 146 -0.35 6.58 -1.64
N ARG A 147 -0.94 6.47 -0.44
CA ARG A 147 -2.31 5.97 -0.30
C ARG A 147 -3.31 6.93 -0.94
N PRO A 148 -4.36 6.43 -1.58
CA PRO A 148 -5.32 7.27 -2.30
C PRO A 148 -6.29 8.05 -1.39
N PHE A 149 -6.23 7.88 -0.05
CA PHE A 149 -6.99 8.61 0.99
C PHE A 149 -6.31 8.51 2.35
#